data_29bc4f84987117c135727bb91764f10f
#
_entry.id   29bc4f84987117c135727bb91764f10f
#
_cell.length_a   1.000
_cell.length_b   1.000
_cell.length_c   1.000
_cell.angle_alpha   90.00
_cell.angle_beta   90.00
_cell.angle_gamma   90.00
#
_symmetry.space_group_name_H-M   'P 1'
#
loop_
_entity.id
_entity.type
_entity.pdbx_description
1 polymer ?
#
loop_
_entity_poly.entity_id
_entity_poly.type
_entity_poly.pdbx_seq_one_letter_code
_entity_poly.pdbx_strand_id
1 'polypeptide(L)'
;DMENAKELTALKNAFAAKYQDLQKNGRSLSQAEIGSRQQELAQLEKNYTNKEQQLSQELQEESFRRLQDVKKKIEVFLEKYNKNKEFAYIFSSNADLMYYKDTAYDITSDIIKGLNSEHISKK
;
A
#
# COMPACT_ATOMS: atom_id res chain seq x y z
N ASP A 1 -1.31 -1.64 7.75
CA ASP A 1 -1.19 -2.64 8.81
C ASP A 1 -0.86 -1.95 10.14
N MET A 2 -1.75 -2.10 11.13
CA MET A 2 -1.67 -1.37 12.42
C MET A 2 -0.39 -1.71 13.21
N GLU A 3 0.12 -2.93 13.10
CA GLU A 3 1.33 -3.37 13.83
C GLU A 3 2.58 -2.64 13.31
N ASN A 4 2.73 -2.57 12.01
CA ASN A 4 3.84 -1.88 11.37
C ASN A 4 3.85 -0.37 11.67
N ALA A 5 2.68 0.27 11.72
CA ALA A 5 2.57 1.68 12.10
C ALA A 5 2.97 1.93 13.57
N LYS A 6 2.64 0.98 14.46
CA LYS A 6 3.07 1.03 15.87
C LYS A 6 4.58 0.88 16.00
N GLU A 7 5.17 -0.05 15.25
CA GLU A 7 6.62 -0.28 15.27
C GLU A 7 7.40 0.94 14.78
N LEU A 8 6.99 1.57 13.67
CA LEU A 8 7.60 2.82 13.21
C LEU A 8 7.46 3.95 14.23
N THR A 9 6.29 4.07 14.86
CA THR A 9 6.04 5.06 15.90
C THR A 9 6.94 4.83 17.11
N ALA A 10 7.12 3.56 17.52
CA ALA A 10 8.01 3.20 18.63
C ALA A 10 9.46 3.55 18.34
N LEU A 11 9.97 3.24 17.13
CA LEU A 11 11.32 3.60 16.70
C LEU A 11 11.53 5.13 16.70
N LYS A 12 10.57 5.87 16.16
CA LYS A 12 10.60 7.35 16.16
C LYS A 12 10.64 7.93 17.58
N ASN A 13 9.81 7.40 18.47
CA ASN A 13 9.75 7.87 19.86
C ASN A 13 11.05 7.53 20.62
N ALA A 14 11.61 6.33 20.39
CA ALA A 14 12.89 5.92 20.97
C ALA A 14 14.03 6.84 20.52
N PHE A 15 14.08 7.17 19.22
CA PHE A 15 15.06 8.12 18.69
C PHE A 15 14.92 9.49 19.34
N ALA A 16 13.70 10.04 19.37
CA ALA A 16 13.43 11.35 19.95
C ALA A 16 13.82 11.42 21.43
N ALA A 17 13.50 10.39 22.23
CA ALA A 17 13.84 10.33 23.64
C ALA A 17 15.35 10.30 23.87
N LYS A 18 16.08 9.46 23.11
CA LYS A 18 17.56 9.37 23.22
C LYS A 18 18.25 10.65 22.74
N TYR A 19 17.74 11.28 21.68
CA TYR A 19 18.26 12.54 21.19
C TYR A 19 18.09 13.66 22.21
N GLN A 20 16.90 13.77 22.83
CA GLN A 20 16.65 14.75 23.89
C GLN A 20 17.52 14.50 25.12
N ASP A 21 17.72 13.24 25.50
CA ASP A 21 18.61 12.91 26.64
C ASP A 21 20.04 13.33 26.36
N LEU A 22 20.56 13.07 25.17
CA LEU A 22 21.90 13.50 24.77
C LEU A 22 22.03 15.03 24.77
N GLN A 23 21.01 15.77 24.32
CA GLN A 23 21.00 17.23 24.35
C GLN A 23 21.00 17.79 25.78
N LYS A 24 20.20 17.24 26.69
CA LYS A 24 20.06 17.72 28.06
C LYS A 24 21.26 17.36 28.92
N ASN A 25 21.73 16.11 28.80
CA ASN A 25 22.71 15.53 29.72
C ASN A 25 24.12 15.42 29.10
N GLY A 26 24.28 15.72 27.81
CA GLY A 26 25.55 15.55 27.10
C GLY A 26 26.74 16.27 27.69
N ARG A 27 26.50 17.41 28.37
CA ARG A 27 27.56 18.18 29.02
C ARG A 27 28.16 17.48 30.24
N SER A 28 27.45 16.54 30.86
CA SER A 28 27.89 15.77 32.01
C SER A 28 28.46 14.39 31.65
N LEU A 29 28.47 14.05 30.38
CA LEU A 29 28.93 12.75 29.88
C LEU A 29 30.41 12.82 29.48
N SER A 30 31.08 11.68 29.61
CA SER A 30 32.41 11.49 29.04
C SER A 30 32.36 11.40 27.51
N GLN A 31 33.49 11.65 26.85
CA GLN A 31 33.61 11.52 25.39
C GLN A 31 33.23 10.10 24.89
N ALA A 32 33.59 9.07 25.65
CA ALA A 32 33.22 7.69 25.32
C ALA A 32 31.71 7.45 25.39
N GLU A 33 31.04 8.01 26.42
CA GLU A 33 29.59 7.91 26.56
C GLU A 33 28.86 8.69 25.46
N ILE A 34 29.33 9.85 25.09
CA ILE A 34 28.79 10.65 23.97
C ILE A 34 28.93 9.83 22.69
N GLY A 35 30.09 9.25 22.40
CA GLY A 35 30.32 8.42 21.23
C GLY A 35 29.39 7.20 21.16
N SER A 36 29.20 6.50 22.29
CA SER A 36 28.28 5.38 22.38
C SER A 36 26.83 5.78 22.08
N ARG A 37 26.36 6.89 22.66
CA ARG A 37 24.99 7.39 22.43
C ARG A 37 24.76 7.87 21.00
N GLN A 38 25.78 8.45 20.37
CA GLN A 38 25.73 8.83 18.96
C GLN A 38 25.61 7.58 18.05
N GLN A 39 26.34 6.51 18.38
CA GLN A 39 26.21 5.25 17.65
C GLN A 39 24.84 4.61 17.82
N GLU A 40 24.27 4.64 19.02
CA GLU A 40 22.90 4.17 19.26
C GLU A 40 21.87 4.97 18.46
N LEU A 41 21.99 6.29 18.39
CA LEU A 41 21.12 7.15 17.58
C LEU A 41 21.24 6.83 16.10
N ALA A 42 22.47 6.68 15.59
CA ALA A 42 22.69 6.32 14.19
C ALA A 42 22.09 4.93 13.86
N GLN A 43 22.17 3.99 14.81
CA GLN A 43 21.56 2.67 14.62
C GLN A 43 20.02 2.74 14.62
N LEU A 44 19.42 3.54 15.49
CA LEU A 44 17.97 3.75 15.51
C LEU A 44 17.48 4.42 14.23
N GLU A 45 18.19 5.42 13.73
CA GLU A 45 17.88 6.09 12.46
C GLU A 45 17.94 5.09 11.28
N LYS A 46 19.00 4.27 11.24
CA LYS A 46 19.13 3.22 10.23
C LYS A 46 18.01 2.21 10.31
N ASN A 47 17.64 1.77 11.52
CA ASN A 47 16.55 0.82 11.72
C ASN A 47 15.21 1.42 11.26
N TYR A 48 14.95 2.69 11.59
CA TYR A 48 13.75 3.41 11.14
C TYR A 48 13.69 3.47 9.61
N THR A 49 14.76 3.94 8.97
CA THR A 49 14.82 4.07 7.51
C THR A 49 14.63 2.72 6.81
N ASN A 50 15.31 1.66 7.30
CA ASN A 50 15.16 0.32 6.74
C ASN A 50 13.71 -0.19 6.87
N LYS A 51 13.09 0.03 8.03
CA LYS A 51 11.70 -0.40 8.25
C LYS A 51 10.73 0.38 7.36
N GLU A 52 10.91 1.68 7.22
CA GLU A 52 10.09 2.52 6.34
C GLU A 52 10.20 2.04 4.88
N GLN A 53 11.42 1.77 4.41
CA GLN A 53 11.65 1.26 3.06
C GLN A 53 11.01 -0.13 2.85
N GLN A 54 11.19 -1.04 3.81
CA GLN A 54 10.55 -2.36 3.78
C GLN A 54 9.03 -2.25 3.68
N LEU A 55 8.42 -1.43 4.52
CA LEU A 55 6.96 -1.24 4.51
C LEU A 55 6.45 -0.62 3.21
N SER A 56 7.22 0.32 2.64
CA SER A 56 6.88 0.90 1.34
C SER A 56 6.86 -0.16 0.23
N GLN A 57 7.86 -1.06 0.23
CA GLN A 57 7.92 -2.16 -0.73
C GLN A 57 6.76 -3.15 -0.53
N GLU A 58 6.49 -3.56 0.71
CA GLU A 58 5.38 -4.47 1.04
C GLU A 58 4.03 -3.89 0.60
N LEU A 59 3.80 -2.59 0.83
CA LEU A 59 2.57 -1.92 0.39
C LEU A 59 2.44 -1.88 -1.15
N GLN A 60 3.54 -1.64 -1.86
CA GLN A 60 3.54 -1.65 -3.33
C GLN A 60 3.23 -3.05 -3.86
N GLU A 61 3.87 -4.09 -3.31
CA GLU A 61 3.63 -5.48 -3.70
C GLU A 61 2.20 -5.92 -3.37
N GLU A 62 1.68 -5.55 -2.20
CA GLU A 62 0.31 -5.86 -1.82
C GLU A 62 -0.70 -5.16 -2.74
N SER A 63 -0.48 -3.87 -3.02
CA SER A 63 -1.32 -3.10 -3.96
C SER A 63 -1.32 -3.73 -5.34
N PHE A 64 -0.16 -4.14 -5.84
CA PHE A 64 -0.05 -4.82 -7.13
C PHE A 64 -0.81 -6.15 -7.14
N ARG A 65 -0.61 -6.98 -6.11
CA ARG A 65 -1.35 -8.27 -5.99
C ARG A 65 -2.86 -8.06 -5.95
N ARG A 66 -3.33 -7.10 -5.14
CA ARG A 66 -4.77 -6.79 -5.05
C ARG A 66 -5.35 -6.33 -6.38
N LEU A 67 -4.61 -5.51 -7.13
CA LEU A 67 -5.04 -5.08 -8.48
C LEU A 67 -5.13 -6.26 -9.45
N GLN A 68 -4.17 -7.19 -9.41
CA GLN A 68 -4.21 -8.40 -10.24
C GLN A 68 -5.39 -9.30 -9.86
N ASP A 69 -5.67 -9.47 -8.56
CA ASP A 69 -6.82 -10.24 -8.09
C ASP A 69 -8.16 -9.63 -8.53
N VAL A 70 -8.28 -8.30 -8.44
CA VAL A 70 -9.47 -7.58 -8.92
C VAL A 70 -9.63 -7.76 -10.43
N LYS A 71 -8.54 -7.59 -11.19
CA LYS A 71 -8.55 -7.78 -12.65
C LYS A 71 -9.03 -9.19 -13.01
N LYS A 72 -8.48 -10.22 -12.36
CA LYS A 72 -8.88 -11.62 -12.59
C LYS A 72 -10.35 -11.86 -12.25
N LYS A 73 -10.86 -11.27 -11.16
CA LYS A 73 -12.30 -11.36 -10.83
C LYS A 73 -13.17 -10.71 -11.88
N ILE A 74 -12.75 -9.57 -12.42
CA ILE A 74 -13.45 -8.90 -13.53
C ILE A 74 -13.46 -9.78 -14.77
N GLU A 75 -12.33 -10.34 -15.16
CA GLU A 75 -12.22 -11.24 -16.33
C GLU A 75 -13.17 -12.43 -16.20
N VAL A 76 -13.14 -13.12 -15.07
CA VAL A 76 -14.04 -14.27 -14.80
C VAL A 76 -15.51 -13.85 -14.82
N PHE A 77 -15.84 -12.68 -14.28
CA PHE A 77 -17.21 -12.17 -14.32
C PHE A 77 -17.64 -11.82 -15.75
N LEU A 78 -16.78 -11.18 -16.54
CA LEU A 78 -17.06 -10.82 -17.93
C LEU A 78 -17.26 -12.03 -18.83
N GLU A 79 -16.52 -13.13 -18.61
CA GLU A 79 -16.77 -14.40 -19.32
C GLU A 79 -18.19 -14.92 -19.11
N LYS A 80 -18.71 -14.84 -17.88
CA LYS A 80 -20.06 -15.23 -17.54
C LYS A 80 -21.09 -14.25 -18.11
N TYR A 81 -20.83 -12.95 -17.95
CA TYR A 81 -21.70 -11.88 -18.42
C TYR A 81 -21.89 -11.94 -19.94
N ASN A 82 -20.80 -12.19 -20.67
CA ASN A 82 -20.79 -12.27 -22.13
C ASN A 82 -21.00 -13.70 -22.66
N LYS A 83 -21.64 -14.58 -21.88
CA LYS A 83 -21.85 -16.00 -22.28
C LYS A 83 -22.60 -16.15 -23.61
N ASN A 84 -23.51 -15.23 -23.89
CA ASN A 84 -24.30 -15.19 -25.13
C ASN A 84 -23.55 -14.53 -26.30
N LYS A 85 -22.28 -14.12 -26.11
CA LYS A 85 -21.45 -13.46 -27.12
C LYS A 85 -22.08 -12.22 -27.76
N GLU A 86 -22.71 -11.39 -26.91
CA GLU A 86 -23.29 -10.09 -27.32
C GLU A 86 -22.21 -9.08 -27.71
N PHE A 87 -21.04 -9.18 -27.05
CA PHE A 87 -19.89 -8.31 -27.29
C PHE A 87 -18.72 -9.13 -27.85
N ALA A 88 -18.12 -8.64 -28.94
CA ALA A 88 -16.87 -9.20 -29.46
C ALA A 88 -15.67 -8.74 -28.61
N TYR A 89 -15.72 -7.51 -28.08
CA TYR A 89 -14.69 -6.90 -27.24
C TYR A 89 -15.33 -6.11 -26.11
N ILE A 90 -14.71 -6.17 -24.93
CA ILE A 90 -15.04 -5.34 -23.77
C ILE A 90 -13.75 -4.66 -23.32
N PHE A 91 -13.72 -3.34 -23.32
CA PHE A 91 -12.55 -2.54 -23.00
C PHE A 91 -12.72 -1.81 -21.67
N SER A 92 -11.60 -1.55 -20.98
CA SER A 92 -11.60 -0.62 -19.86
C SER A 92 -11.92 0.79 -20.36
N SER A 93 -12.84 1.49 -19.67
CA SER A 93 -13.22 2.86 -20.01
C SER A 93 -12.08 3.88 -19.85
N ASN A 94 -11.02 3.52 -19.11
CA ASN A 94 -9.83 4.36 -18.89
C ASN A 94 -8.66 4.00 -19.80
N ALA A 95 -8.89 3.21 -20.85
CA ALA A 95 -7.84 2.89 -21.81
C ALA A 95 -7.49 4.13 -22.63
N ASP A 96 -6.25 4.61 -22.53
CA ASP A 96 -5.71 5.74 -23.29
C ASP A 96 -5.77 5.56 -24.82
N LEU A 97 -6.10 4.35 -25.26
CA LEU A 97 -6.26 3.99 -26.67
C LEU A 97 -7.64 4.32 -27.24
N MET A 98 -8.58 4.79 -26.42
CA MET A 98 -9.96 5.03 -26.84
C MET A 98 -10.19 6.49 -27.16
N TYR A 99 -10.20 6.83 -28.46
CA TYR A 99 -10.43 8.19 -28.94
C TYR A 99 -11.89 8.67 -28.85
N TYR A 100 -12.83 7.73 -28.84
CA TYR A 100 -14.25 8.04 -28.73
C TYR A 100 -14.98 6.87 -28.03
N LYS A 101 -15.96 7.19 -27.18
CA LYS A 101 -16.87 6.23 -26.59
C LYS A 101 -18.29 6.81 -26.55
N ASP A 102 -19.25 6.02 -26.97
CA ASP A 102 -20.65 6.34 -26.81
C ASP A 102 -21.17 5.76 -25.50
N THR A 103 -21.86 6.59 -24.73
CA THR A 103 -22.44 6.19 -23.42
C THR A 103 -23.48 5.08 -23.53
N ALA A 104 -24.11 4.92 -24.71
CA ALA A 104 -25.06 3.85 -24.98
C ALA A 104 -24.42 2.44 -24.90
N TYR A 105 -23.09 2.35 -25.08
CA TYR A 105 -22.33 1.10 -24.99
C TYR A 105 -21.54 0.97 -23.69
N ASP A 106 -21.73 1.89 -22.73
CA ASP A 106 -21.06 1.85 -21.43
C ASP A 106 -21.81 0.91 -20.48
N ILE A 107 -21.26 -0.29 -20.28
CA ILE A 107 -21.78 -1.33 -19.39
C ILE A 107 -21.14 -1.30 -17.99
N THR A 108 -20.34 -0.27 -17.66
CA THR A 108 -19.60 -0.19 -16.40
C THR A 108 -20.48 -0.36 -15.18
N SER A 109 -21.64 0.30 -15.14
CA SER A 109 -22.59 0.20 -14.03
C SER A 109 -23.13 -1.21 -13.83
N ASP A 110 -23.39 -1.94 -14.90
CA ASP A 110 -23.96 -3.29 -14.83
C ASP A 110 -22.89 -4.28 -14.34
N ILE A 111 -21.65 -4.12 -14.79
CA ILE A 111 -20.51 -4.92 -14.33
C ILE A 111 -20.24 -4.67 -12.84
N ILE A 112 -20.24 -3.43 -12.39
CA ILE A 112 -20.01 -3.08 -10.97
C ILE A 112 -21.12 -3.69 -10.09
N LYS A 113 -22.39 -3.55 -10.48
CA LYS A 113 -23.52 -4.15 -9.74
C LYS A 113 -23.40 -5.67 -9.66
N GLY A 114 -23.08 -6.32 -10.76
CA GLY A 114 -22.93 -7.77 -10.82
C GLY A 114 -21.78 -8.27 -9.93
N LEU A 115 -20.60 -7.65 -10.02
CA LEU A 115 -19.45 -8.00 -9.18
C LEU A 115 -19.74 -7.81 -7.68
N ASN A 116 -20.40 -6.71 -7.31
CA ASN A 116 -20.77 -6.46 -5.93
C ASN A 116 -21.78 -7.49 -5.41
N SER A 117 -22.75 -7.89 -6.21
CA SER A 117 -23.71 -8.95 -5.86
C SER A 117 -23.02 -10.29 -5.62
N GLU A 118 -22.08 -10.69 -6.48
CA GLU A 118 -21.29 -11.92 -6.28
C GLU A 118 -20.39 -11.84 -5.03
N HIS A 119 -19.90 -10.66 -4.70
CA HIS A 119 -19.06 -10.47 -3.50
C HIS A 119 -19.87 -10.60 -2.21
N ILE A 120 -21.08 -10.05 -2.17
CA ILE A 120 -21.98 -10.10 -1.00
C ILE A 120 -22.48 -11.55 -0.79
N SER A 121 -22.79 -12.27 -1.85
CA SER A 121 -23.30 -13.65 -1.77
C SER A 121 -22.26 -14.69 -1.33
N LYS A 122 -20.97 -14.33 -1.29
CA LYS A 122 -19.86 -15.19 -0.84
C LYS A 122 -19.40 -14.92 0.59
N LYS A 123 -20.03 -13.97 1.29
CA LYS A 123 -19.82 -13.71 2.72
C LYS A 123 -20.89 -14.41 3.56
#